data_d682d8fd804c35909af80be9b5f860b2
#
_entry.id   d682d8fd804c35909af80be9b5f860b2
#
_cell.length_a   1.000
_cell.length_b   1.000
_cell.length_c   1.000
_cell.angle_alpha   90.00
_cell.angle_beta   90.00
_cell.angle_gamma   90.00
#
_symmetry.space_group_name_H-M   'P 1'
#
loop_
_entity.id
_entity.type
_entity.pdbx_description
1 polymer ?
#
loop_
_entity_poly.entity_id
_entity_poly.type
_entity_poly.pdbx_seq_one_letter_code
_entity_poly.pdbx_strand_id
1 'polypeptide(L)'
;MQHLNDETKKQYLNFIHSQRDISTGQHKIKCPECHTERTKNKNDRPFSVNVDHEKIVFNCFHCGINGILNLNQGTYMQSHQPIIPKKKIIVKQNETNGECVEWLKNRKIDVDTALKCGCILNTKNNRPVIGFSFKSGDAVEAIKWRTANCSKDFWWENNAKRLWGEQFRDESLSDVESTIVITEGEMDQLSIAQSFIGHHNIQVYSVPNGAPAKVSDGKIDPKEDGRFSYVWNDREKFENVERIILCTDADQSGDALADELARRLNKARCYRVDLNGNKDANDLLMNEGEEAVRKAIIEAKPIPLHGLNTINHYSDELQSLYDKGKPTGASTGLKSVDDLFTIKTGMLNVVTGYPSEGKSCFVDQLVVNLATNYGYKTCYCSFENPPSLHAIKLAQLKIGLPFFEGNNKRMTQEQKDFAQNWIADHVLFQDYQDGGLATIESILEKAQAS
;
A
#
# COMPACT_ATOMS: atom_id res chain seq x y z
N MET A 1 36.09 2.44 -13.44
CA MET A 1 35.66 3.81 -13.08
C MET A 1 36.89 4.67 -12.92
N GLN A 2 36.98 5.76 -13.66
CA GLN A 2 38.09 6.72 -13.52
C GLN A 2 37.90 7.46 -12.19
N HIS A 3 38.95 7.48 -11.34
CA HIS A 3 38.98 8.30 -10.14
C HIS A 3 39.10 9.78 -10.57
N LEU A 4 37.97 10.48 -10.56
CA LEU A 4 37.93 11.92 -10.81
C LEU A 4 38.52 12.64 -9.56
N ASN A 5 39.38 13.62 -9.77
CA ASN A 5 39.85 14.49 -8.70
C ASN A 5 38.74 15.44 -8.24
N ASP A 6 38.89 16.05 -7.09
CA ASP A 6 37.79 16.84 -6.49
C ASP A 6 37.45 18.12 -7.26
N GLU A 7 38.40 18.68 -7.98
CA GLU A 7 38.19 19.85 -8.83
C GLU A 7 37.34 19.49 -10.07
N THR A 8 37.66 18.36 -10.70
CA THR A 8 36.89 17.81 -11.82
C THR A 8 35.45 17.40 -11.39
N LYS A 9 35.32 16.79 -10.21
CA LYS A 9 33.99 16.49 -9.66
C LYS A 9 33.14 17.75 -9.50
N LYS A 10 33.72 18.83 -8.97
CA LYS A 10 33.05 20.12 -8.79
C LYS A 10 32.65 20.77 -10.13
N GLN A 11 33.47 20.63 -11.16
CA GLN A 11 33.17 21.12 -12.51
C GLN A 11 31.98 20.36 -13.11
N TYR A 12 31.96 19.03 -13.03
CA TYR A 12 30.83 18.23 -13.52
C TYR A 12 29.56 18.50 -12.73
N LEU A 13 29.62 18.67 -11.42
CA LEU A 13 28.49 19.01 -10.59
C LEU A 13 27.88 20.36 -11.03
N ASN A 14 28.72 21.38 -11.17
CA ASN A 14 28.29 22.70 -11.65
C ASN A 14 27.69 22.65 -13.06
N PHE A 15 28.30 21.87 -13.96
CA PHE A 15 27.80 21.68 -15.31
C PHE A 15 26.43 21.03 -15.32
N ILE A 16 26.23 19.93 -14.56
CA ILE A 16 24.94 19.23 -14.48
C ILE A 16 23.87 20.15 -13.91
N HIS A 17 24.18 20.91 -12.86
CA HIS A 17 23.27 21.87 -12.26
C HIS A 17 22.93 23.08 -13.14
N SER A 18 23.81 23.45 -14.05
CA SER A 18 23.55 24.54 -15.00
C SER A 18 22.57 24.16 -16.12
N GLN A 19 22.29 22.88 -16.30
CA GLN A 19 21.32 22.40 -17.29
C GLN A 19 19.91 22.65 -16.81
N ARG A 20 19.08 23.28 -17.64
CA ARG A 20 17.64 23.46 -17.35
C ARG A 20 16.97 22.09 -17.37
N ASP A 21 16.11 21.81 -16.37
CA ASP A 21 15.28 20.61 -16.28
C ASP A 21 15.96 19.32 -15.77
N ILE A 22 17.07 19.38 -15.05
CA ILE A 22 17.60 18.20 -14.36
C ILE A 22 16.99 18.12 -12.95
N SER A 23 16.10 17.14 -12.78
CA SER A 23 15.50 16.73 -11.49
C SER A 23 16.00 15.33 -11.12
N THR A 24 15.54 14.76 -10.02
CA THR A 24 15.77 13.35 -9.68
C THR A 24 15.31 12.43 -10.81
N GLY A 25 16.12 11.45 -11.18
CA GLY A 25 15.86 10.51 -12.27
C GLY A 25 16.91 10.51 -13.38
N GLN A 26 16.58 9.86 -14.49
CA GLN A 26 17.49 9.69 -15.62
C GLN A 26 17.29 10.77 -16.70
N HIS A 27 18.39 11.44 -17.06
CA HIS A 27 18.41 12.50 -18.07
C HIS A 27 19.45 12.21 -19.15
N LYS A 28 19.19 12.72 -20.36
CA LYS A 28 20.15 12.70 -21.46
C LYS A 28 20.44 14.14 -21.90
N ILE A 29 21.69 14.57 -21.78
CA ILE A 29 22.15 15.92 -22.09
C ILE A 29 23.36 15.92 -23.03
N LYS A 30 23.78 17.07 -23.48
CA LYS A 30 24.99 17.23 -24.27
C LYS A 30 26.22 17.00 -23.38
N CYS A 31 27.22 16.28 -23.87
CA CYS A 31 28.42 16.00 -23.09
C CYS A 31 29.29 17.25 -22.97
N PRO A 32 29.77 17.63 -21.77
CA PRO A 32 30.66 18.77 -21.61
C PRO A 32 32.00 18.61 -22.32
N GLU A 33 32.52 17.40 -22.40
CA GLU A 33 33.82 17.12 -23.00
C GLU A 33 33.79 17.04 -24.53
N CYS A 34 32.91 16.22 -25.08
CA CYS A 34 32.97 15.91 -26.52
C CYS A 34 31.93 16.64 -27.39
N HIS A 35 31.08 17.48 -26.79
CA HIS A 35 30.03 18.13 -27.56
C HIS A 35 30.56 19.16 -28.56
N THR A 36 31.58 19.95 -28.19
CA THR A 36 32.16 21.01 -29.01
C THR A 36 33.01 20.47 -30.15
N GLU A 37 33.60 19.28 -30.03
CA GLU A 37 34.47 18.64 -31.01
C GLU A 37 33.70 17.83 -32.08
N ARG A 38 32.39 17.70 -31.94
CA ARG A 38 31.57 16.88 -32.83
C ARG A 38 31.31 17.54 -34.15
N THR A 39 31.71 16.89 -35.22
CA THR A 39 31.46 17.33 -36.62
C THR A 39 30.13 16.77 -37.16
N LYS A 40 29.69 15.58 -36.68
CA LYS A 40 28.43 14.93 -37.05
C LYS A 40 27.50 14.79 -35.82
N ASN A 41 26.19 14.82 -36.03
CA ASN A 41 25.15 14.65 -34.99
C ASN A 41 25.24 15.66 -33.83
N LYS A 42 25.42 16.95 -34.13
CA LYS A 42 25.54 18.04 -33.13
C LYS A 42 24.37 18.16 -32.13
N ASN A 43 23.20 17.60 -32.42
CA ASN A 43 22.01 17.65 -31.56
C ASN A 43 21.84 16.41 -30.69
N ASP A 44 22.71 15.43 -30.83
CA ASP A 44 22.65 14.22 -30.03
C ASP A 44 23.04 14.48 -28.56
N ARG A 45 22.41 13.75 -27.62
CA ARG A 45 22.60 13.88 -26.19
C ARG A 45 23.16 12.58 -25.60
N PRO A 46 24.45 12.28 -25.85
CA PRO A 46 25.06 11.02 -25.46
C PRO A 46 25.45 10.93 -23.97
N PHE A 47 25.33 12.02 -23.22
CA PHE A 47 25.70 12.08 -21.82
C PHE A 47 24.47 11.75 -20.99
N SER A 48 24.44 10.53 -20.48
CA SER A 48 23.38 10.04 -19.56
C SER A 48 23.75 10.42 -18.15
N VAL A 49 22.82 11.03 -17.41
CA VAL A 49 22.97 11.44 -16.02
C VAL A 49 21.80 10.86 -15.24
N ASN A 50 22.09 10.12 -14.20
CA ASN A 50 21.10 9.64 -13.25
C ASN A 50 21.32 10.35 -11.91
N VAL A 51 20.35 11.15 -11.51
CA VAL A 51 20.38 11.95 -10.28
C VAL A 51 19.56 11.22 -9.22
N ASP A 52 20.22 10.88 -8.11
CA ASP A 52 19.63 10.31 -6.92
C ASP A 52 19.88 11.27 -5.73
N HIS A 53 19.23 11.06 -4.60
CA HIS A 53 19.34 11.92 -3.41
C HIS A 53 20.75 11.92 -2.78
N GLU A 54 21.48 10.84 -2.94
CA GLU A 54 22.82 10.66 -2.35
C GLU A 54 23.95 10.86 -3.35
N LYS A 55 23.68 10.67 -4.64
CA LYS A 55 24.70 10.65 -5.69
C LYS A 55 24.17 10.98 -7.07
N ILE A 56 25.06 11.46 -7.92
CA ILE A 56 24.83 11.61 -9.35
C ILE A 56 25.74 10.64 -10.08
N VAL A 57 25.19 9.76 -10.88
CA VAL A 57 25.94 8.82 -11.73
C VAL A 57 25.81 9.31 -13.17
N PHE A 58 26.94 9.44 -13.87
CA PHE A 58 26.93 9.87 -15.27
C PHE A 58 27.82 8.99 -16.14
N ASN A 59 27.43 8.92 -17.43
CA ASN A 59 28.19 8.20 -18.46
C ASN A 59 27.94 8.84 -19.83
N CYS A 60 29.01 9.08 -20.60
CA CYS A 60 28.91 9.49 -21.99
C CYS A 60 29.12 8.29 -22.92
N PHE A 61 28.10 7.95 -23.69
CA PHE A 61 28.17 6.85 -24.66
C PHE A 61 29.04 7.15 -25.90
N HIS A 62 29.53 8.40 -26.06
CA HIS A 62 30.39 8.78 -27.18
C HIS A 62 31.89 8.81 -26.80
N CYS A 63 32.27 9.55 -25.75
CA CYS A 63 33.67 9.65 -25.34
C CYS A 63 34.05 8.72 -24.18
N GLY A 64 33.08 7.97 -23.65
CA GLY A 64 33.32 6.98 -22.60
C GLY A 64 33.55 7.55 -21.20
N ILE A 65 33.49 8.88 -21.02
CA ILE A 65 33.67 9.46 -19.70
C ILE A 65 32.53 9.05 -18.77
N ASN A 66 32.86 8.60 -17.57
CA ASN A 66 31.89 8.18 -16.58
C ASN A 66 32.36 8.53 -15.17
N GLY A 67 31.43 8.65 -14.23
CA GLY A 67 31.77 8.95 -12.85
C GLY A 67 30.57 8.92 -11.91
N ILE A 68 30.91 9.01 -10.59
CA ILE A 68 29.94 9.14 -9.52
C ILE A 68 30.33 10.38 -8.70
N LEU A 69 29.36 11.25 -8.48
CA LEU A 69 29.45 12.43 -7.62
C LEU A 69 28.60 12.15 -6.38
N ASN A 70 29.24 12.03 -5.20
CA ASN A 70 28.50 11.90 -3.94
C ASN A 70 28.03 13.27 -3.49
N LEU A 71 26.75 13.39 -3.17
CA LEU A 71 26.14 14.59 -2.62
C LEU A 71 26.26 14.52 -1.10
N ASN A 72 27.16 15.29 -0.51
CA ASN A 72 27.32 15.35 0.95
C ASN A 72 26.05 15.85 1.60
N GLN A 73 25.58 15.16 2.64
CA GLN A 73 24.34 15.41 3.39
C GLN A 73 24.25 16.77 4.13
N GLY A 74 25.01 17.76 3.78
CA GLY A 74 25.02 19.05 4.49
C GLY A 74 24.84 20.29 3.62
N THR A 75 24.90 20.18 2.29
CA THR A 75 24.98 21.39 1.46
C THR A 75 24.02 21.43 0.27
N TYR A 76 23.19 20.40 0.06
CA TYR A 76 22.27 20.35 -1.05
C TYR A 76 20.94 19.78 -0.62
N MET A 77 20.01 20.63 -0.47
CA MET A 77 18.60 20.65 -0.87
C MET A 77 17.90 21.83 -0.22
N GLN A 78 18.44 23.02 -0.39
CA GLN A 78 17.49 24.06 -0.77
C GLN A 78 17.30 23.86 -2.27
N SER A 79 16.22 23.20 -2.64
CA SER A 79 15.73 23.16 -3.99
C SER A 79 15.42 24.62 -4.39
N HIS A 80 16.40 25.29 -4.96
CA HIS A 80 16.08 26.29 -5.93
C HIS A 80 15.56 25.53 -7.17
N GLN A 81 14.35 24.94 -7.09
CA GLN A 81 13.50 24.99 -8.24
C GLN A 81 13.57 26.46 -8.66
N PRO A 82 13.95 26.77 -9.93
CA PRO A 82 13.72 28.10 -10.41
C PRO A 82 12.25 28.33 -10.11
N ILE A 83 11.96 29.30 -9.23
CA ILE A 83 10.61 29.79 -9.04
C ILE A 83 10.32 30.39 -10.40
N ILE A 84 9.80 29.55 -11.33
CA ILE A 84 9.08 30.06 -12.49
C ILE A 84 7.99 30.85 -11.80
N PRO A 85 8.01 32.18 -11.89
CA PRO A 85 7.01 32.99 -11.20
C PRO A 85 5.69 32.45 -11.68
N LYS A 86 4.94 31.76 -10.80
CA LYS A 86 3.62 31.24 -11.13
C LYS A 86 2.89 32.44 -11.72
N LYS A 87 2.48 32.36 -12.96
CA LYS A 87 1.79 33.42 -13.64
C LYS A 87 0.63 33.81 -12.74
N LYS A 88 0.65 35.06 -12.21
CA LYS A 88 -0.39 35.52 -11.28
C LYS A 88 -1.72 35.43 -12.04
N ILE A 89 -2.59 34.54 -11.62
CA ILE A 89 -3.88 34.36 -12.25
C ILE A 89 -4.76 35.51 -11.75
N ILE A 90 -5.09 36.43 -12.66
CA ILE A 90 -6.05 37.50 -12.38
C ILE A 90 -7.40 36.96 -12.86
N VAL A 91 -8.22 36.57 -11.91
CA VAL A 91 -9.62 36.21 -12.19
C VAL A 91 -10.37 37.48 -12.49
N LYS A 92 -10.66 37.75 -13.76
CA LYS A 92 -11.66 38.77 -14.10
C LYS A 92 -13.03 38.19 -13.78
N GLN A 93 -13.74 38.82 -12.88
CA GLN A 93 -15.19 38.56 -12.71
C GLN A 93 -15.86 38.97 -14.03
N ASN A 94 -16.13 38.01 -14.87
CA ASN A 94 -16.93 38.23 -16.07
C ASN A 94 -18.39 37.98 -15.72
N GLU A 95 -19.28 38.55 -16.55
CA GLU A 95 -20.71 38.33 -16.50
C GLU A 95 -21.00 36.82 -16.47
N THR A 96 -21.92 36.42 -15.58
CA THR A 96 -22.27 35.03 -15.33
C THR A 96 -22.79 34.41 -16.64
N ASN A 97 -22.06 33.44 -17.20
CA ASN A 97 -22.48 32.78 -18.45
C ASN A 97 -23.76 31.97 -18.21
N GLY A 98 -24.85 32.33 -18.97
CA GLY A 98 -26.16 31.69 -18.80
C GLY A 98 -26.16 30.19 -19.08
N GLU A 99 -25.34 29.70 -20.04
CA GLU A 99 -25.22 28.27 -20.34
C GLU A 99 -24.57 27.50 -19.19
N CYS A 100 -23.58 28.11 -18.52
CA CYS A 100 -23.00 27.51 -17.31
C CYS A 100 -23.99 27.43 -16.17
N VAL A 101 -24.83 28.47 -16.00
CA VAL A 101 -25.92 28.49 -15.01
C VAL A 101 -26.92 27.37 -15.27
N GLU A 102 -27.34 27.20 -16.52
CA GLU A 102 -28.27 26.15 -16.90
C GLU A 102 -27.66 24.76 -16.70
N TRP A 103 -26.39 24.59 -17.03
CA TRP A 103 -25.67 23.33 -16.82
C TRP A 103 -25.59 22.95 -15.34
N LEU A 104 -25.33 23.92 -14.43
CA LEU A 104 -25.33 23.67 -12.98
C LEU A 104 -26.74 23.31 -12.48
N LYS A 105 -27.76 24.03 -12.92
CA LYS A 105 -29.17 23.77 -12.57
C LYS A 105 -29.61 22.36 -13.00
N ASN A 106 -29.20 21.91 -14.18
CA ASN A 106 -29.48 20.57 -14.67
C ASN A 106 -28.84 19.48 -13.79
N ARG A 107 -27.80 19.81 -13.01
CA ARG A 107 -27.17 18.96 -12.02
C ARG A 107 -27.65 19.21 -10.60
N LYS A 108 -28.72 19.98 -10.45
CA LYS A 108 -29.29 20.43 -9.17
C LYS A 108 -28.28 21.14 -8.27
N ILE A 109 -27.30 21.81 -8.86
CA ILE A 109 -26.35 22.63 -8.12
C ILE A 109 -26.80 24.08 -8.12
N ASP A 110 -26.91 24.65 -6.93
CA ASP A 110 -27.20 26.05 -6.74
C ASP A 110 -26.01 26.93 -7.19
N VAL A 111 -26.31 27.94 -7.98
CA VAL A 111 -25.27 28.81 -8.59
C VAL A 111 -24.55 29.64 -7.54
N ASP A 112 -25.26 30.14 -6.53
CA ASP A 112 -24.67 30.95 -5.46
C ASP A 112 -23.72 30.09 -4.62
N THR A 113 -24.07 28.84 -4.38
CA THR A 113 -23.21 27.86 -3.71
C THR A 113 -21.96 27.58 -4.54
N ALA A 114 -22.10 27.33 -5.84
CA ALA A 114 -20.96 27.10 -6.72
C ALA A 114 -20.00 28.31 -6.70
N LEU A 115 -20.51 29.53 -6.79
CA LEU A 115 -19.72 30.76 -6.74
C LEU A 115 -19.03 30.93 -5.37
N LYS A 116 -19.71 30.68 -4.27
CA LYS A 116 -19.13 30.70 -2.91
C LYS A 116 -18.03 29.66 -2.74
N CYS A 117 -18.17 28.48 -3.35
CA CYS A 117 -17.14 27.44 -3.40
C CYS A 117 -15.97 27.76 -4.34
N GLY A 118 -15.98 28.94 -4.98
CA GLY A 118 -14.88 29.40 -5.83
C GLY A 118 -14.97 28.95 -7.28
N CYS A 119 -16.15 28.59 -7.76
CA CYS A 119 -16.37 28.35 -9.18
C CYS A 119 -16.34 29.66 -9.96
N ILE A 120 -15.85 29.58 -11.20
CA ILE A 120 -15.78 30.69 -12.17
C ILE A 120 -16.58 30.27 -13.39
N LEU A 121 -17.66 30.99 -13.69
CA LEU A 121 -18.49 30.72 -14.86
C LEU A 121 -18.02 31.63 -16.00
N ASN A 122 -17.53 31.04 -17.10
CA ASN A 122 -16.88 31.81 -18.17
C ASN A 122 -17.14 31.20 -19.57
N THR A 123 -16.70 31.92 -20.59
CA THR A 123 -16.60 31.42 -21.95
C THR A 123 -15.14 31.42 -22.39
N LYS A 124 -14.62 30.27 -22.84
CA LYS A 124 -13.29 30.15 -23.44
C LYS A 124 -13.41 29.49 -24.82
N ASN A 125 -12.80 30.09 -25.82
CA ASN A 125 -12.86 29.60 -27.19
C ASN A 125 -14.30 29.32 -27.69
N ASN A 126 -15.22 30.25 -27.41
CA ASN A 126 -16.65 30.16 -27.71
C ASN A 126 -17.35 28.91 -27.10
N ARG A 127 -16.84 28.38 -25.98
CA ARG A 127 -17.45 27.27 -25.22
C ARG A 127 -17.71 27.71 -23.80
N PRO A 128 -18.88 27.35 -23.21
CA PRO A 128 -19.16 27.58 -21.82
C PRO A 128 -18.25 26.69 -20.97
N VAL A 129 -17.60 27.29 -19.97
CA VAL A 129 -16.63 26.59 -19.12
C VAL A 129 -16.81 26.97 -17.65
N ILE A 130 -16.60 26.00 -16.78
CA ILE A 130 -16.56 26.19 -15.33
C ILE A 130 -15.12 26.01 -14.89
N GLY A 131 -14.60 27.00 -14.17
CA GLY A 131 -13.28 26.95 -13.55
C GLY A 131 -13.41 26.69 -12.06
N PHE A 132 -12.68 25.72 -11.55
CA PHE A 132 -12.53 25.45 -10.12
C PHE A 132 -11.25 26.12 -9.65
N SER A 133 -11.36 27.18 -8.86
CA SER A 133 -10.20 27.97 -8.41
C SER A 133 -9.57 27.38 -7.17
N PHE A 134 -8.32 26.98 -7.26
CA PHE A 134 -7.50 26.54 -6.13
C PHE A 134 -6.79 27.75 -5.54
N LYS A 135 -7.05 28.03 -4.27
CA LYS A 135 -6.51 29.20 -3.57
C LYS A 135 -5.52 28.79 -2.48
N SER A 136 -4.59 29.70 -2.19
CA SER A 136 -3.78 29.69 -0.98
C SER A 136 -3.91 31.06 -0.35
N GLY A 137 -4.66 31.14 0.74
CA GLY A 137 -5.16 32.42 1.25
C GLY A 137 -5.99 33.14 0.19
N ASP A 138 -5.74 34.43 -0.04
CA ASP A 138 -6.47 35.23 -1.03
C ASP A 138 -6.00 35.04 -2.49
N ALA A 139 -4.89 34.32 -2.70
CA ALA A 139 -4.30 34.17 -4.02
C ALA A 139 -4.78 32.92 -4.74
N VAL A 140 -5.27 33.06 -6.00
CA VAL A 140 -5.56 31.92 -6.88
C VAL A 140 -4.25 31.36 -7.42
N GLU A 141 -3.90 30.14 -7.02
CA GLU A 141 -2.69 29.44 -7.47
C GLU A 141 -2.88 28.70 -8.79
N ALA A 142 -4.05 28.08 -8.98
CA ALA A 142 -4.38 27.29 -10.15
C ALA A 142 -5.89 27.30 -10.42
N ILE A 143 -6.28 27.04 -11.66
CA ILE A 143 -7.68 26.82 -12.03
C ILE A 143 -7.75 25.55 -12.85
N LYS A 144 -8.63 24.64 -12.43
CA LYS A 144 -9.03 23.48 -13.23
C LYS A 144 -10.28 23.87 -14.02
N TRP A 145 -10.17 23.87 -15.32
CA TRP A 145 -11.26 24.21 -16.21
C TRP A 145 -11.98 22.96 -16.70
N ARG A 146 -13.29 23.06 -16.84
CA ARG A 146 -14.16 22.04 -17.41
C ARG A 146 -15.12 22.68 -18.38
N THR A 147 -15.42 21.99 -19.51
CA THR A 147 -16.53 22.41 -20.40
C THR A 147 -17.88 22.14 -19.73
N ALA A 148 -18.78 23.13 -19.80
CA ALA A 148 -20.15 23.02 -19.32
C ALA A 148 -21.09 22.51 -20.44
N ASN A 149 -20.75 21.39 -21.05
CA ASN A 149 -21.52 20.73 -22.11
C ASN A 149 -21.39 19.19 -21.97
N CYS A 150 -21.79 18.45 -23.00
CA CYS A 150 -21.74 16.98 -23.03
C CYS A 150 -20.31 16.42 -23.10
N SER A 151 -19.30 17.21 -23.53
CA SER A 151 -17.90 16.78 -23.52
C SER A 151 -17.29 16.93 -22.13
N LYS A 152 -16.57 15.92 -21.66
CA LYS A 152 -15.86 15.97 -20.37
C LYS A 152 -14.41 16.42 -20.59
N ASP A 153 -14.21 17.60 -21.21
CA ASP A 153 -12.88 18.14 -21.44
C ASP A 153 -12.42 18.91 -20.21
N PHE A 154 -11.25 18.52 -19.68
CA PHE A 154 -10.61 19.18 -18.56
C PHE A 154 -9.21 19.67 -18.95
N TRP A 155 -8.83 20.83 -18.45
CA TRP A 155 -7.46 21.34 -18.55
C TRP A 155 -7.12 22.24 -17.38
N TRP A 156 -5.83 22.44 -17.16
CA TRP A 156 -5.32 23.25 -16.07
C TRP A 156 -4.75 24.59 -16.56
N GLU A 157 -4.99 25.63 -15.77
CA GLU A 157 -4.24 26.86 -15.79
C GLU A 157 -3.40 26.88 -14.51
N ASN A 158 -2.08 26.66 -14.61
CA ASN A 158 -1.19 26.13 -13.57
C ASN A 158 -1.66 24.75 -13.09
N ASN A 159 -0.91 24.08 -12.21
CA ASN A 159 -1.32 22.78 -11.69
C ASN A 159 -1.41 22.87 -10.16
N ALA A 160 -2.55 22.49 -9.60
CA ALA A 160 -2.72 22.46 -8.15
C ALA A 160 -2.20 21.15 -7.57
N LYS A 161 -1.50 21.29 -6.42
CA LYS A 161 -1.07 20.17 -5.59
C LYS A 161 -1.73 20.26 -4.21
N ARG A 162 -2.99 20.69 -4.16
CA ARG A 162 -3.81 20.89 -2.98
C ARG A 162 -5.22 20.39 -3.21
N LEU A 163 -5.97 20.15 -2.15
CA LEU A 163 -7.39 19.87 -2.21
C LEU A 163 -8.17 21.11 -2.63
N TRP A 164 -9.30 20.92 -3.33
CA TRP A 164 -10.23 21.98 -3.69
C TRP A 164 -11.39 22.03 -2.69
N GLY A 165 -11.89 23.22 -2.35
CA GLY A 165 -13.04 23.40 -1.46
C GLY A 165 -12.75 24.30 -0.24
N GLU A 166 -11.57 24.93 -0.18
CA GLU A 166 -11.15 25.77 0.96
C GLU A 166 -12.03 27.00 1.19
N GLN A 167 -12.75 27.44 0.16
CA GLN A 167 -13.65 28.61 0.22
C GLN A 167 -14.96 28.33 0.96
N PHE A 168 -15.28 27.06 1.19
CA PHE A 168 -16.52 26.67 1.84
C PHE A 168 -16.30 26.49 3.35
N ARG A 169 -16.09 27.59 4.07
CA ARG A 169 -16.05 27.59 5.53
C ARG A 169 -17.09 28.54 6.05
N ASP A 170 -18.04 28.01 6.83
CA ASP A 170 -18.96 28.83 7.58
C ASP A 170 -18.34 29.20 8.94
N GLU A 171 -17.73 30.38 9.03
CA GLU A 171 -17.07 30.86 10.23
C GLU A 171 -18.04 31.16 11.40
N SER A 172 -19.35 31.14 11.15
CA SER A 172 -20.38 31.34 12.16
C SER A 172 -20.68 30.10 13.00
N LEU A 173 -20.25 28.93 12.54
CA LEU A 173 -20.45 27.66 13.24
C LEU A 173 -19.26 27.38 14.15
N SER A 174 -19.51 27.24 15.44
CA SER A 174 -18.47 26.94 16.44
C SER A 174 -17.76 25.61 16.18
N ASP A 175 -16.48 25.51 16.58
CA ASP A 175 -15.54 24.40 16.40
C ASP A 175 -15.92 23.07 17.07
N VAL A 176 -17.17 22.62 16.94
CA VAL A 176 -17.58 21.33 17.50
C VAL A 176 -17.48 20.26 16.41
N GLU A 177 -16.56 19.34 16.62
CA GLU A 177 -16.27 18.15 15.82
C GLU A 177 -15.88 18.42 14.36
N SER A 178 -14.60 18.54 14.12
CA SER A 178 -14.06 18.72 12.78
C SER A 178 -14.23 17.44 11.94
N THR A 179 -15.34 17.38 11.22
CA THR A 179 -15.56 16.35 10.22
C THR A 179 -15.11 16.87 8.85
N ILE A 180 -14.24 16.13 8.19
CA ILE A 180 -13.84 16.38 6.80
C ILE A 180 -14.46 15.34 5.89
N VAL A 181 -15.01 15.79 4.76
CA VAL A 181 -15.45 14.94 3.67
C VAL A 181 -14.51 15.14 2.48
N ILE A 182 -13.99 14.05 1.93
CA ILE A 182 -13.15 14.07 0.73
C ILE A 182 -13.89 13.38 -0.41
N THR A 183 -14.06 14.09 -1.53
CA THR A 183 -14.72 13.60 -2.74
C THR A 183 -13.72 13.37 -3.87
N GLU A 184 -14.10 12.57 -4.86
CA GLU A 184 -13.30 12.37 -6.06
C GLU A 184 -13.39 13.54 -7.05
N GLY A 185 -14.58 14.12 -7.20
CA GLY A 185 -14.86 15.19 -8.15
C GLY A 185 -15.34 16.48 -7.50
N GLU A 186 -15.15 17.60 -8.21
CA GLU A 186 -15.59 18.91 -7.76
C GLU A 186 -17.11 19.05 -7.74
N MET A 187 -17.83 18.28 -8.59
CA MET A 187 -19.30 18.29 -8.60
C MET A 187 -19.86 17.60 -7.37
N ASP A 188 -19.21 16.54 -6.90
CA ASP A 188 -19.58 15.85 -5.68
C ASP A 188 -19.35 16.72 -4.45
N GLN A 189 -18.22 17.46 -4.45
CA GLN A 189 -17.93 18.45 -3.41
C GLN A 189 -19.02 19.50 -3.34
N LEU A 190 -19.45 20.06 -4.49
CA LEU A 190 -20.55 21.04 -4.54
C LEU A 190 -21.88 20.45 -4.04
N SER A 191 -22.19 19.23 -4.43
CA SER A 191 -23.40 18.52 -4.02
C SER A 191 -23.49 18.36 -2.51
N ILE A 192 -22.39 17.94 -1.89
CA ILE A 192 -22.32 17.78 -0.44
C ILE A 192 -22.29 19.13 0.27
N ALA A 193 -21.45 20.08 -0.21
CA ALA A 193 -21.38 21.41 0.38
C ALA A 193 -22.74 22.09 0.40
N GLN A 194 -23.50 22.08 -0.71
CA GLN A 194 -24.84 22.60 -0.82
C GLN A 194 -25.79 21.96 0.21
N SER A 195 -25.75 20.65 0.31
CA SER A 195 -26.64 19.88 1.19
C SER A 195 -26.44 20.18 2.68
N PHE A 196 -25.29 20.72 3.07
CA PHE A 196 -24.95 21.04 4.48
C PHE A 196 -25.01 22.52 4.83
N ILE A 197 -25.37 23.42 3.91
CA ILE A 197 -25.53 24.84 4.22
C ILE A 197 -26.55 25.02 5.36
N GLY A 198 -26.10 25.64 6.45
CA GLY A 198 -26.95 25.91 7.63
C GLY A 198 -27.27 24.69 8.51
N HIS A 199 -26.69 23.52 8.27
CA HIS A 199 -26.98 22.32 9.04
C HIS A 199 -25.86 21.91 10.01
N HIS A 200 -24.65 21.64 9.52
CA HIS A 200 -23.54 21.17 10.34
C HIS A 200 -22.22 21.73 9.85
N ASN A 201 -21.27 21.86 10.77
CA ASN A 201 -19.93 22.31 10.45
C ASN A 201 -19.10 21.14 9.87
N ILE A 202 -19.20 20.93 8.57
CA ILE A 202 -18.36 19.98 7.84
C ILE A 202 -17.50 20.73 6.82
N GLN A 203 -16.25 20.25 6.65
CA GLN A 203 -15.36 20.71 5.60
C GLN A 203 -15.42 19.73 4.43
N VAL A 204 -15.72 20.19 3.24
CA VAL A 204 -15.85 19.35 2.05
C VAL A 204 -14.77 19.67 1.05
N TYR A 205 -13.94 18.71 0.72
CA TYR A 205 -12.84 18.85 -0.23
C TYR A 205 -12.93 17.85 -1.38
N SER A 206 -12.48 18.26 -2.55
CA SER A 206 -12.29 17.37 -3.70
C SER A 206 -10.81 17.16 -3.99
N VAL A 207 -10.42 15.95 -4.41
CA VAL A 207 -9.06 15.70 -4.89
C VAL A 207 -8.81 16.36 -6.24
N PRO A 208 -7.60 16.86 -6.52
CA PRO A 208 -7.35 17.65 -7.75
C PRO A 208 -7.39 16.82 -9.04
N ASN A 209 -7.01 15.54 -8.98
CA ASN A 209 -6.76 14.73 -10.18
C ASN A 209 -7.64 13.47 -10.31
N GLY A 210 -8.71 13.34 -9.50
CA GLY A 210 -9.57 12.15 -9.51
C GLY A 210 -8.88 10.86 -9.07
N ALA A 211 -9.59 9.73 -9.22
CA ALA A 211 -9.11 8.43 -8.81
C ALA A 211 -7.99 7.86 -9.71
N PRO A 212 -7.03 7.13 -9.15
CA PRO A 212 -6.06 6.37 -9.92
C PRO A 212 -6.66 5.08 -10.47
N ALA A 213 -6.28 4.69 -11.67
CA ALA A 213 -6.66 3.40 -12.22
C ALA A 213 -6.05 2.22 -11.42
N LYS A 214 -4.92 2.45 -10.73
CA LYS A 214 -4.24 1.45 -9.89
C LYS A 214 -3.38 2.15 -8.82
N VAL A 215 -3.34 1.61 -7.63
CA VAL A 215 -2.51 2.09 -6.51
C VAL A 215 -1.33 1.13 -6.32
N SER A 216 -0.17 1.68 -5.92
CA SER A 216 1.03 0.90 -5.62
C SER A 216 1.03 0.43 -4.17
N ASP A 217 1.33 -0.84 -3.93
CA ASP A 217 1.42 -1.44 -2.58
C ASP A 217 2.71 -1.08 -1.83
N GLY A 218 3.62 -0.33 -2.47
CA GLY A 218 4.92 0.03 -1.90
C GLY A 218 4.85 1.13 -0.82
N LYS A 219 5.89 1.18 0.04
CA LYS A 219 6.13 2.36 0.88
C LYS A 219 6.50 3.53 -0.04
N ILE A 220 5.72 4.60 0.03
CA ILE A 220 5.96 5.84 -0.72
C ILE A 220 6.35 6.91 0.28
N ASP A 221 7.43 7.64 0.01
CA ASP A 221 7.72 8.85 0.76
C ASP A 221 6.64 9.90 0.41
N PRO A 222 5.87 10.39 1.40
CA PRO A 222 4.81 11.35 1.15
C PRO A 222 5.29 12.63 0.46
N LYS A 223 6.57 12.98 0.62
CA LYS A 223 7.18 14.17 0.00
C LYS A 223 7.51 13.98 -1.47
N GLU A 224 7.75 12.74 -1.88
CA GLU A 224 8.16 12.38 -3.26
C GLU A 224 6.98 11.95 -4.13
N ASP A 225 5.82 11.73 -3.55
CA ASP A 225 4.63 11.31 -4.26
C ASP A 225 4.00 12.46 -5.05
N GLY A 226 4.27 12.50 -6.34
CA GLY A 226 3.73 13.52 -7.22
C GLY A 226 2.20 13.49 -7.35
N ARG A 227 1.56 12.33 -7.19
CA ARG A 227 0.12 12.17 -7.41
C ARG A 227 -0.72 12.52 -6.18
N PHE A 228 -0.31 12.05 -5.00
CA PHE A 228 -1.00 12.29 -3.72
C PHE A 228 -0.33 13.38 -2.89
N SER A 229 0.52 14.19 -3.49
CA SER A 229 1.20 15.30 -2.82
C SER A 229 0.25 16.28 -2.13
N TYR A 230 -1.00 16.36 -2.58
CA TYR A 230 -2.03 17.18 -1.93
C TYR A 230 -2.33 16.73 -0.49
N VAL A 231 -2.23 15.45 -0.18
CA VAL A 231 -2.42 14.94 1.19
C VAL A 231 -1.32 15.48 2.11
N TRP A 232 -0.06 15.47 1.64
CA TRP A 232 1.06 16.01 2.40
C TRP A 232 1.01 17.56 2.49
N ASN A 233 0.69 18.23 1.39
CA ASN A 233 0.65 19.69 1.33
C ASN A 233 -0.46 20.28 2.21
N ASP A 234 -1.56 19.55 2.39
CA ASP A 234 -2.71 19.94 3.21
C ASP A 234 -2.79 19.18 4.54
N ARG A 235 -1.70 18.53 5.00
CA ARG A 235 -1.68 17.70 6.22
C ARG A 235 -2.21 18.43 7.46
N GLU A 236 -1.95 19.73 7.57
CA GLU A 236 -2.40 20.57 8.70
C GLU A 236 -3.93 20.58 8.84
N LYS A 237 -4.66 20.45 7.72
CA LYS A 237 -6.12 20.35 7.72
C LYS A 237 -6.64 19.10 8.43
N PHE A 238 -5.81 18.04 8.51
CA PHE A 238 -6.18 16.73 9.05
C PHE A 238 -5.68 16.48 10.49
N GLU A 239 -4.86 17.36 11.05
CA GLU A 239 -4.18 17.11 12.35
C GLU A 239 -5.17 16.95 13.50
N ASN A 240 -6.19 17.80 13.58
CA ASN A 240 -7.17 17.82 14.68
C ASN A 240 -8.54 17.28 14.26
N VAL A 241 -8.61 16.46 13.20
CA VAL A 241 -9.85 15.93 12.67
C VAL A 241 -10.08 14.53 13.20
N GLU A 242 -11.22 14.30 13.84
CA GLU A 242 -11.59 13.00 14.40
C GLU A 242 -12.21 12.08 13.34
N ARG A 243 -12.97 12.64 12.40
CA ARG A 243 -13.72 11.89 11.41
C ARG A 243 -13.44 12.35 10.00
N ILE A 244 -12.90 11.47 9.16
CA ILE A 244 -12.64 11.71 7.75
C ILE A 244 -13.54 10.80 6.92
N ILE A 245 -14.46 11.39 6.18
CA ILE A 245 -15.44 10.69 5.37
C ILE A 245 -14.96 10.68 3.92
N LEU A 246 -14.82 9.50 3.35
CA LEU A 246 -14.39 9.28 1.96
C LEU A 246 -15.63 9.02 1.11
N CYS A 247 -16.00 10.00 0.29
CA CYS A 247 -17.12 9.96 -0.65
C CYS A 247 -16.59 9.97 -2.08
N THR A 248 -15.99 8.85 -2.50
CA THR A 248 -15.49 8.62 -3.86
C THR A 248 -16.52 7.86 -4.67
N ASP A 249 -16.37 7.83 -6.00
CA ASP A 249 -17.29 7.13 -6.90
C ASP A 249 -17.51 5.67 -6.48
N ALA A 250 -18.69 5.13 -6.77
CA ALA A 250 -19.05 3.73 -6.48
C ALA A 250 -18.55 2.80 -7.60
N ASP A 251 -17.24 2.90 -7.92
CA ASP A 251 -16.58 2.04 -8.88
C ASP A 251 -15.19 1.59 -8.37
N GLN A 252 -14.54 0.69 -9.09
CA GLN A 252 -13.24 0.15 -8.70
C GLN A 252 -12.16 1.23 -8.52
N SER A 253 -12.18 2.30 -9.31
CA SER A 253 -11.23 3.40 -9.20
C SER A 253 -11.49 4.23 -7.94
N GLY A 254 -12.76 4.51 -7.64
CA GLY A 254 -13.17 5.19 -6.42
C GLY A 254 -12.86 4.41 -5.16
N ASP A 255 -13.01 3.08 -5.17
CA ASP A 255 -12.60 2.21 -4.07
C ASP A 255 -11.08 2.26 -3.86
N ALA A 256 -10.30 2.18 -4.93
CA ALA A 256 -8.83 2.29 -4.86
C ALA A 256 -8.38 3.66 -4.31
N LEU A 257 -9.06 4.74 -4.68
CA LEU A 257 -8.80 6.07 -4.12
C LEU A 257 -9.12 6.13 -2.63
N ALA A 258 -10.27 5.58 -2.22
CA ALA A 258 -10.68 5.55 -0.82
C ALA A 258 -9.70 4.76 0.05
N ASP A 259 -9.27 3.58 -0.39
CA ASP A 259 -8.30 2.74 0.32
C ASP A 259 -6.96 3.45 0.47
N GLU A 260 -6.47 4.12 -0.57
CA GLU A 260 -5.21 4.84 -0.54
C GLU A 260 -5.28 6.09 0.35
N LEU A 261 -6.36 6.85 0.31
CA LEU A 261 -6.58 7.97 1.22
C LEU A 261 -6.66 7.50 2.67
N ALA A 262 -7.40 6.42 2.94
CA ALA A 262 -7.50 5.85 4.29
C ALA A 262 -6.14 5.39 4.82
N ARG A 263 -5.30 4.78 3.97
CA ARG A 263 -3.93 4.38 4.32
C ARG A 263 -3.06 5.56 4.73
N ARG A 264 -3.21 6.71 4.05
CA ARG A 264 -2.42 7.94 4.30
C ARG A 264 -2.93 8.78 5.46
N LEU A 265 -4.25 8.79 5.68
CA LEU A 265 -4.93 9.65 6.64
C LEU A 265 -5.24 8.99 7.98
N ASN A 266 -4.70 7.80 8.25
CA ASN A 266 -5.01 6.92 9.38
C ASN A 266 -6.40 6.27 9.25
N LYS A 267 -6.40 5.03 8.78
CA LYS A 267 -7.61 4.23 8.50
C LYS A 267 -8.60 4.17 9.66
N ALA A 268 -8.12 4.25 10.91
CA ALA A 268 -8.98 4.17 12.10
C ALA A 268 -9.98 5.34 12.24
N ARG A 269 -9.70 6.49 11.62
CA ARG A 269 -10.60 7.67 11.60
C ARG A 269 -11.27 7.90 10.25
N CYS A 270 -11.13 6.95 9.32
CA CYS A 270 -11.72 7.04 7.99
C CYS A 270 -13.02 6.25 7.90
N TYR A 271 -13.99 6.84 7.23
CA TYR A 271 -15.33 6.30 7.02
C TYR A 271 -15.64 6.28 5.52
N ARG A 272 -16.40 5.30 5.05
CA ARG A 272 -16.82 5.16 3.66
C ARG A 272 -18.33 5.46 3.56
N VAL A 273 -18.70 6.27 2.56
CA VAL A 273 -20.10 6.59 2.25
C VAL A 273 -20.71 5.45 1.45
N ASP A 274 -21.96 5.12 1.76
CA ASP A 274 -22.82 4.28 0.95
C ASP A 274 -23.72 5.19 0.09
N LEU A 275 -23.56 5.15 -1.22
CA LEU A 275 -24.28 6.01 -2.16
C LEU A 275 -25.62 5.42 -2.61
N ASN A 276 -26.15 4.40 -1.91
CA ASN A 276 -27.46 3.77 -2.17
C ASN A 276 -27.64 3.32 -3.64
N GLY A 277 -26.59 2.85 -4.28
CA GLY A 277 -26.62 2.41 -5.67
C GLY A 277 -26.45 3.54 -6.71
N ASN A 278 -26.31 4.80 -6.27
CA ASN A 278 -25.91 5.90 -7.15
C ASN A 278 -24.41 5.84 -7.43
N LYS A 279 -24.00 6.38 -8.57
CA LYS A 279 -22.60 6.36 -8.98
C LYS A 279 -21.72 7.27 -8.13
N ASP A 280 -22.16 8.49 -7.91
CA ASP A 280 -21.44 9.54 -7.20
C ASP A 280 -22.40 10.40 -6.38
N ALA A 281 -21.86 11.36 -5.60
CA ALA A 281 -22.69 12.20 -4.75
C ALA A 281 -23.57 13.18 -5.53
N ASN A 282 -23.16 13.58 -6.74
CA ASN A 282 -24.00 14.41 -7.58
C ASN A 282 -25.20 13.61 -8.16
N ASP A 283 -24.98 12.36 -8.55
CA ASP A 283 -26.08 11.47 -8.96
C ASP A 283 -27.07 11.24 -7.81
N LEU A 284 -26.57 11.03 -6.59
CA LEU A 284 -27.42 10.92 -5.39
C LEU A 284 -28.25 12.20 -5.17
N LEU A 285 -27.64 13.38 -5.29
CA LEU A 285 -28.35 14.66 -5.20
C LEU A 285 -29.42 14.78 -6.29
N MET A 286 -29.11 14.42 -7.53
CA MET A 286 -30.02 14.51 -8.66
C MET A 286 -31.20 13.56 -8.54
N ASN A 287 -30.99 12.37 -8.02
CA ASN A 287 -32.04 11.34 -7.94
C ASN A 287 -32.89 11.46 -6.67
N GLU A 288 -32.27 11.72 -5.52
CA GLU A 288 -32.91 11.60 -4.20
C GLU A 288 -32.95 12.91 -3.40
N GLY A 289 -32.13 13.91 -3.81
CA GLY A 289 -32.14 15.25 -3.19
C GLY A 289 -31.17 15.41 -2.04
N GLU A 290 -31.15 16.62 -1.45
CA GLU A 290 -30.14 17.02 -0.44
C GLU A 290 -30.22 16.23 0.87
N GLU A 291 -31.43 15.85 1.29
CA GLU A 291 -31.64 15.09 2.53
C GLU A 291 -31.00 13.70 2.43
N ALA A 292 -31.11 13.03 1.27
CA ALA A 292 -30.44 11.75 1.03
C ALA A 292 -28.91 11.88 1.07
N VAL A 293 -28.37 12.97 0.49
CA VAL A 293 -26.92 13.26 0.56
C VAL A 293 -26.50 13.47 2.02
N ARG A 294 -27.22 14.29 2.80
CA ARG A 294 -26.92 14.49 4.24
C ARG A 294 -26.93 13.17 5.00
N LYS A 295 -27.98 12.37 4.81
CA LYS A 295 -28.13 11.07 5.47
C LYS A 295 -26.96 10.14 5.14
N ALA A 296 -26.59 10.01 3.87
CA ALA A 296 -25.48 9.17 3.43
C ALA A 296 -24.14 9.57 4.08
N ILE A 297 -23.86 10.87 4.20
CA ILE A 297 -22.66 11.38 4.84
C ILE A 297 -22.69 11.12 6.36
N ILE A 298 -23.80 11.37 7.03
CA ILE A 298 -23.93 11.17 8.49
C ILE A 298 -23.82 9.69 8.85
N GLU A 299 -24.43 8.81 8.07
CA GLU A 299 -24.46 7.36 8.27
C GLU A 299 -23.22 6.63 7.68
N ALA A 300 -22.22 7.37 7.22
CA ALA A 300 -20.99 6.77 6.70
C ALA A 300 -20.37 5.77 7.70
N LYS A 301 -19.97 4.60 7.20
CA LYS A 301 -19.49 3.46 8.01
C LYS A 301 -17.98 3.51 8.16
N PRO A 302 -17.43 3.13 9.33
CA PRO A 302 -15.98 3.04 9.52
C PRO A 302 -15.38 2.02 8.55
N ILE A 303 -14.23 2.35 7.98
CA ILE A 303 -13.51 1.44 7.09
C ILE A 303 -12.92 0.29 7.93
N PRO A 304 -13.22 -0.99 7.61
CA PRO A 304 -12.77 -2.13 8.39
C PRO A 304 -11.24 -2.18 8.51
N LEU A 305 -10.75 -2.36 9.72
CA LEU A 305 -9.35 -2.60 9.99
C LEU A 305 -9.07 -4.10 9.85
N HIS A 306 -8.13 -4.49 9.00
CA HIS A 306 -7.73 -5.88 8.89
C HIS A 306 -7.27 -6.43 10.25
N GLY A 307 -7.82 -7.60 10.62
CA GLY A 307 -7.47 -8.26 11.88
C GLY A 307 -8.20 -7.72 13.12
N LEU A 308 -9.04 -6.69 12.99
CA LEU A 308 -9.90 -6.19 14.08
C LEU A 308 -11.36 -6.56 13.77
N ASN A 309 -11.83 -7.62 14.41
CA ASN A 309 -13.20 -8.12 14.25
C ASN A 309 -13.96 -8.03 15.57
N THR A 310 -15.25 -7.81 15.50
CA THR A 310 -16.12 -7.93 16.67
C THR A 310 -16.42 -9.40 16.93
N ILE A 311 -16.89 -9.73 18.14
CA ILE A 311 -17.25 -11.11 18.52
C ILE A 311 -18.30 -11.73 17.59
N ASN A 312 -19.14 -10.90 17.00
CA ASN A 312 -20.18 -11.36 16.04
C ASN A 312 -19.59 -12.02 14.79
N HIS A 313 -18.36 -11.64 14.40
CA HIS A 313 -17.65 -12.29 13.30
C HIS A 313 -17.33 -13.77 13.60
N TYR A 314 -17.20 -14.13 14.86
CA TYR A 314 -16.88 -15.48 15.34
C TYR A 314 -18.09 -16.25 15.87
N SER A 315 -19.32 -15.76 15.62
CA SER A 315 -20.53 -16.36 16.20
C SER A 315 -20.71 -17.83 15.84
N ASP A 316 -20.48 -18.20 14.59
CA ASP A 316 -20.61 -19.59 14.13
C ASP A 316 -19.55 -20.50 14.74
N GLU A 317 -18.33 -19.98 14.89
CA GLU A 317 -17.24 -20.71 15.56
C GLU A 317 -17.54 -20.91 17.04
N LEU A 318 -18.03 -19.86 17.72
CA LEU A 318 -18.46 -19.94 19.12
C LEU A 318 -19.60 -20.95 19.31
N GLN A 319 -20.59 -20.92 18.42
CA GLN A 319 -21.71 -21.87 18.48
C GLN A 319 -21.20 -23.29 18.27
N SER A 320 -20.31 -23.51 17.30
CA SER A 320 -19.71 -24.83 17.06
C SER A 320 -18.89 -25.34 18.26
N LEU A 321 -18.13 -24.44 18.92
CA LEU A 321 -17.40 -24.79 20.14
C LEU A 321 -18.32 -25.08 21.32
N TYR A 322 -19.43 -24.38 21.44
CA TYR A 322 -20.43 -24.62 22.47
C TYR A 322 -21.11 -25.98 22.29
N ASP A 323 -21.51 -26.32 21.07
CA ASP A 323 -22.26 -27.55 20.74
C ASP A 323 -21.37 -28.79 20.77
N LYS A 324 -20.12 -28.72 20.27
CA LYS A 324 -19.20 -29.86 20.09
C LYS A 324 -18.13 -29.97 21.15
N GLY A 325 -17.97 -28.94 21.98
CA GLY A 325 -16.88 -28.83 22.92
C GLY A 325 -15.55 -28.45 22.26
N LYS A 326 -14.51 -28.32 23.08
CA LYS A 326 -13.17 -27.99 22.59
C LYS A 326 -12.61 -29.16 21.75
N PRO A 327 -12.12 -28.92 20.52
CA PRO A 327 -11.55 -29.97 19.71
C PRO A 327 -10.36 -30.64 20.40
N THR A 328 -10.41 -31.93 20.60
CA THR A 328 -9.29 -32.74 21.09
C THR A 328 -8.30 -32.94 19.95
N GLY A 329 -7.00 -32.91 20.26
CA GLY A 329 -5.94 -33.26 19.31
C GLY A 329 -5.86 -34.78 19.06
N ALA A 330 -4.92 -35.19 18.22
CA ALA A 330 -4.59 -36.59 18.00
C ALA A 330 -3.97 -37.19 19.28
N SER A 331 -4.35 -38.42 19.62
CA SER A 331 -3.75 -39.16 20.74
C SER A 331 -2.25 -39.38 20.48
N THR A 332 -1.46 -39.23 21.52
CA THR A 332 -0.03 -39.55 21.48
C THR A 332 0.23 -41.05 21.33
N GLY A 333 -0.80 -41.88 21.56
CA GLY A 333 -0.69 -43.33 21.68
C GLY A 333 -0.11 -43.80 22.99
N LEU A 334 0.09 -42.89 23.95
CA LEU A 334 0.57 -43.15 25.30
C LEU A 334 -0.50 -42.69 26.29
N LYS A 335 -1.26 -43.62 26.85
CA LYS A 335 -2.44 -43.35 27.67
C LYS A 335 -2.17 -42.35 28.81
N SER A 336 -1.06 -42.49 29.51
CA SER A 336 -0.68 -41.60 30.63
C SER A 336 -0.34 -40.18 30.16
N VAL A 337 0.01 -40.01 28.90
CA VAL A 337 0.30 -38.71 28.26
C VAL A 337 -0.99 -38.11 27.74
N ASP A 338 -1.86 -38.88 27.11
CA ASP A 338 -3.14 -38.47 26.58
C ASP A 338 -4.09 -37.88 27.61
N ASP A 339 -3.96 -38.30 28.87
CA ASP A 339 -4.70 -37.71 30.01
C ASP A 339 -4.25 -36.27 30.32
N LEU A 340 -3.07 -35.85 29.87
CA LEU A 340 -2.47 -34.56 30.12
C LEU A 340 -2.52 -33.65 28.89
N PHE A 341 -2.18 -34.16 27.70
CA PHE A 341 -2.24 -33.41 26.43
C PHE A 341 -2.36 -34.32 25.22
N THR A 342 -2.82 -33.74 24.12
CA THR A 342 -2.92 -34.36 22.80
C THR A 342 -2.24 -33.48 21.76
N ILE A 343 -1.86 -34.05 20.63
CA ILE A 343 -1.16 -33.33 19.57
C ILE A 343 -2.15 -32.69 18.62
N LYS A 344 -2.02 -31.38 18.43
CA LYS A 344 -2.82 -30.62 17.46
C LYS A 344 -1.92 -29.96 16.42
N THR A 345 -2.32 -30.06 15.12
CA THR A 345 -1.64 -29.35 14.04
C THR A 345 -1.69 -27.83 14.25
N GLY A 346 -0.66 -27.13 13.80
CA GLY A 346 -0.51 -25.67 13.98
C GLY A 346 -0.04 -25.25 15.38
N MET A 347 0.31 -26.17 16.26
CA MET A 347 0.82 -25.88 17.61
C MET A 347 2.33 -26.16 17.68
N LEU A 348 3.06 -25.25 18.33
CA LEU A 348 4.46 -25.48 18.71
C LEU A 348 4.49 -26.29 20.01
N ASN A 349 5.13 -27.46 19.96
CA ASN A 349 5.38 -28.30 21.14
C ASN A 349 6.88 -28.30 21.46
N VAL A 350 7.24 -28.05 22.71
CA VAL A 350 8.63 -28.04 23.17
C VAL A 350 8.86 -29.17 24.18
N VAL A 351 9.78 -30.08 23.84
CA VAL A 351 10.18 -31.17 24.74
C VAL A 351 11.56 -30.82 25.31
N THR A 352 11.63 -30.69 26.63
CA THR A 352 12.85 -30.34 27.37
C THR A 352 13.18 -31.33 28.47
N GLY A 353 14.43 -31.37 28.92
CA GLY A 353 14.94 -32.23 29.97
C GLY A 353 16.46 -32.36 29.88
N TYR A 354 17.07 -33.03 30.87
CA TYR A 354 18.53 -33.22 30.89
C TYR A 354 19.03 -34.16 29.78
N PRO A 355 20.32 -34.09 29.40
CA PRO A 355 20.90 -35.05 28.47
C PRO A 355 20.67 -36.50 28.90
N SER A 356 20.42 -37.40 27.95
CA SER A 356 20.21 -38.84 28.13
C SER A 356 18.93 -39.25 28.86
N GLU A 357 17.97 -38.36 29.12
CA GLU A 357 16.67 -38.68 29.76
C GLU A 357 15.60 -39.20 28.77
N GLY A 358 15.96 -39.49 27.56
CA GLY A 358 15.06 -40.14 26.58
C GLY A 358 14.17 -39.20 25.78
N LYS A 359 14.42 -37.85 25.77
CA LYS A 359 13.63 -36.88 24.96
C LYS A 359 13.45 -37.30 23.53
N SER A 360 14.56 -37.63 22.84
CA SER A 360 14.52 -38.04 21.41
C SER A 360 13.75 -39.34 21.23
N CYS A 361 13.91 -40.31 22.15
CA CYS A 361 13.14 -41.55 22.10
C CYS A 361 11.63 -41.33 22.30
N PHE A 362 11.26 -40.39 23.17
CA PHE A 362 9.85 -39.99 23.36
C PHE A 362 9.28 -39.38 22.10
N VAL A 363 10.00 -38.42 21.46
CA VAL A 363 9.58 -37.80 20.21
C VAL A 363 9.50 -38.80 19.08
N ASP A 364 10.48 -39.71 18.95
CA ASP A 364 10.48 -40.77 17.95
C ASP A 364 9.29 -41.72 18.12
N GLN A 365 8.96 -42.12 19.37
CA GLN A 365 7.79 -42.94 19.66
C GLN A 365 6.49 -42.21 19.31
N LEU A 366 6.41 -40.91 19.63
CA LEU A 366 5.25 -40.07 19.32
C LEU A 366 5.03 -39.99 17.80
N VAL A 367 6.10 -39.76 17.02
CA VAL A 367 6.05 -39.74 15.57
C VAL A 367 5.57 -41.08 15.01
N VAL A 368 6.11 -42.20 15.48
CA VAL A 368 5.68 -43.54 15.05
C VAL A 368 4.19 -43.76 15.35
N ASN A 369 3.72 -43.36 16.52
CA ASN A 369 2.32 -43.51 16.92
C ASN A 369 1.39 -42.62 16.05
N LEU A 370 1.74 -41.34 15.86
CA LEU A 370 0.95 -40.41 15.03
C LEU A 370 0.90 -40.84 13.57
N ALA A 371 2.02 -41.25 13.00
CA ALA A 371 2.07 -41.73 11.62
C ALA A 371 1.26 -43.02 11.48
N THR A 372 1.34 -43.94 12.46
CA THR A 372 0.61 -45.21 12.42
C THR A 372 -0.90 -45.05 12.58
N ASN A 373 -1.34 -44.19 13.51
CA ASN A 373 -2.74 -44.07 13.90
C ASN A 373 -3.51 -43.06 13.06
N TYR A 374 -2.81 -42.03 12.56
CA TYR A 374 -3.44 -40.87 11.91
C TYR A 374 -2.85 -40.55 10.54
N GLY A 375 -1.82 -41.29 10.06
CA GLY A 375 -1.18 -41.04 8.78
C GLY A 375 -0.37 -39.74 8.74
N TYR A 376 0.08 -39.22 9.88
CA TYR A 376 0.88 -38.00 9.92
C TYR A 376 2.21 -38.22 9.20
N LYS A 377 2.61 -37.21 8.44
CA LYS A 377 3.95 -37.13 7.83
C LYS A 377 4.84 -36.24 8.68
N THR A 378 6.09 -36.62 8.84
CA THR A 378 7.06 -35.92 9.68
C THR A 378 8.31 -35.60 8.89
N CYS A 379 8.77 -34.35 8.98
CA CYS A 379 10.06 -33.93 8.46
C CYS A 379 11.03 -33.77 9.65
N TYR A 380 12.05 -34.59 9.71
CA TYR A 380 13.11 -34.50 10.72
C TYR A 380 14.21 -33.55 10.27
N CYS A 381 14.54 -32.61 11.13
CA CYS A 381 15.74 -31.76 11.03
C CYS A 381 16.62 -32.06 12.26
N SER A 382 17.44 -33.12 12.18
CA SER A 382 18.29 -33.55 13.29
C SER A 382 19.75 -33.31 12.98
N PHE A 383 20.44 -32.63 13.87
CA PHE A 383 21.88 -32.34 13.79
C PHE A 383 22.73 -33.35 14.58
N GLU A 384 22.10 -34.19 15.39
CA GLU A 384 22.80 -35.14 16.27
C GLU A 384 23.04 -36.52 15.64
N ASN A 385 22.08 -37.01 14.87
CA ASN A 385 22.12 -38.33 14.30
C ASN A 385 22.08 -38.31 12.78
N PRO A 386 22.94 -39.08 12.10
CA PRO A 386 22.81 -39.29 10.66
C PRO A 386 21.44 -39.90 10.33
N PRO A 387 20.82 -39.52 9.18
CA PRO A 387 19.50 -40.02 8.77
C PRO A 387 19.37 -41.53 8.80
N SER A 388 20.39 -42.26 8.38
CA SER A 388 20.41 -43.74 8.40
C SER A 388 20.28 -44.33 9.81
N LEU A 389 21.01 -43.77 10.79
CA LEU A 389 20.96 -44.21 12.18
C LEU A 389 19.63 -43.84 12.82
N HIS A 390 19.06 -42.74 12.47
CA HIS A 390 17.74 -42.30 12.93
C HIS A 390 16.64 -43.21 12.37
N ALA A 391 16.70 -43.53 11.07
CA ALA A 391 15.78 -44.46 10.42
C ALA A 391 15.80 -45.87 11.07
N ILE A 392 16.98 -46.34 11.49
CA ILE A 392 17.09 -47.60 12.25
C ILE A 392 16.33 -47.53 13.59
N LYS A 393 16.42 -46.43 14.32
CA LYS A 393 15.67 -46.25 15.57
C LYS A 393 14.16 -46.30 15.32
N LEU A 394 13.67 -45.59 14.29
CA LEU A 394 12.27 -45.59 13.93
C LEU A 394 11.79 -46.99 13.49
N ALA A 395 12.61 -47.74 12.74
CA ALA A 395 12.31 -49.10 12.34
C ALA A 395 12.17 -50.04 13.55
N GLN A 396 13.07 -49.92 14.53
CA GLN A 396 13.00 -50.67 15.80
C GLN A 396 11.74 -50.34 16.57
N LEU A 397 11.35 -49.08 16.67
CA LEU A 397 10.12 -48.67 17.35
C LEU A 397 8.87 -49.19 16.63
N LYS A 398 8.86 -49.17 15.28
CA LYS A 398 7.74 -49.63 14.45
C LYS A 398 7.53 -51.13 14.54
N ILE A 399 8.63 -51.90 14.51
CA ILE A 399 8.60 -53.37 14.52
C ILE A 399 8.60 -53.96 15.93
N GLY A 400 9.18 -53.28 16.88
CA GLY A 400 9.37 -53.76 18.26
C GLY A 400 10.52 -54.76 18.43
N LEU A 401 11.44 -54.87 17.43
CA LEU A 401 12.57 -55.78 17.44
C LEU A 401 13.87 -55.04 17.12
N PRO A 402 15.04 -55.52 17.62
CA PRO A 402 16.34 -54.93 17.30
C PRO A 402 16.63 -54.99 15.77
N PHE A 403 17.33 -54.03 15.26
CA PHE A 403 17.82 -54.04 13.89
C PHE A 403 19.09 -54.86 13.73
N PHE A 404 19.98 -54.81 14.73
CA PHE A 404 21.26 -55.50 14.75
C PHE A 404 21.17 -56.84 15.51
N GLU A 405 22.04 -57.76 15.15
CA GLU A 405 22.21 -59.00 15.94
C GLU A 405 22.75 -58.70 17.34
N GLY A 406 22.26 -59.41 18.32
CA GLY A 406 22.64 -59.29 19.72
C GLY A 406 22.04 -60.38 20.55
N ASN A 407 21.82 -60.11 21.86
CA ASN A 407 21.21 -61.08 22.80
C ASN A 407 19.74 -61.42 22.43
N ASN A 408 19.05 -60.54 21.73
CA ASN A 408 17.68 -60.74 21.27
C ASN A 408 17.66 -60.97 19.76
N LYS A 409 16.65 -61.74 19.30
CA LYS A 409 16.43 -62.01 17.90
C LYS A 409 16.17 -60.69 17.15
N ARG A 410 16.96 -60.41 16.10
CA ARG A 410 16.73 -59.22 15.29
C ARG A 410 15.51 -59.37 14.37
N MET A 411 14.99 -58.28 13.84
CA MET A 411 13.96 -58.29 12.83
C MET A 411 14.39 -59.09 11.57
N THR A 412 13.43 -59.72 10.91
CA THR A 412 13.67 -60.44 9.65
C THR A 412 13.89 -59.45 8.50
N GLN A 413 14.39 -59.92 7.35
CA GLN A 413 14.56 -59.09 6.16
C GLN A 413 13.21 -58.49 5.72
N GLU A 414 12.13 -59.29 5.73
CA GLU A 414 10.78 -58.81 5.40
C GLU A 414 10.29 -57.68 6.34
N GLN A 415 10.53 -57.85 7.63
CA GLN A 415 10.18 -56.80 8.63
C GLN A 415 11.01 -55.52 8.44
N LYS A 416 12.30 -55.66 8.10
CA LYS A 416 13.16 -54.55 7.77
C LYS A 416 12.64 -53.81 6.54
N ASP A 417 12.31 -54.52 5.47
CA ASP A 417 11.83 -53.95 4.22
C ASP A 417 10.45 -53.27 4.40
N PHE A 418 9.56 -53.88 5.21
CA PHE A 418 8.30 -53.25 5.61
C PHE A 418 8.52 -51.93 6.38
N ALA A 419 9.42 -51.94 7.37
CA ALA A 419 9.72 -50.72 8.12
C ALA A 419 10.34 -49.62 7.26
N GLN A 420 11.23 -50.00 6.32
CA GLN A 420 11.84 -49.07 5.38
C GLN A 420 10.81 -48.39 4.47
N ASN A 421 9.88 -49.16 3.91
CA ASN A 421 8.80 -48.63 3.08
C ASN A 421 7.86 -47.71 3.91
N TRP A 422 7.51 -48.18 5.11
CA TRP A 422 6.69 -47.38 6.02
C TRP A 422 7.36 -46.01 6.38
N ILE A 423 8.69 -46.01 6.61
CA ILE A 423 9.46 -44.77 6.85
C ILE A 423 9.43 -43.91 5.60
N ALA A 424 9.63 -44.48 4.41
CA ALA A 424 9.60 -43.71 3.16
C ALA A 424 8.26 -42.99 2.91
N ASP A 425 7.15 -43.61 3.33
CA ASP A 425 5.81 -43.02 3.18
C ASP A 425 5.48 -41.94 4.19
N HIS A 426 6.12 -41.92 5.38
CA HIS A 426 5.71 -41.07 6.49
C HIS A 426 6.80 -40.13 7.00
N VAL A 427 8.07 -40.34 6.64
CA VAL A 427 9.19 -39.60 7.23
C VAL A 427 10.14 -39.08 6.18
N LEU A 428 10.44 -37.79 6.28
CA LEU A 428 11.48 -37.12 5.50
C LEU A 428 12.62 -36.68 6.43
N PHE A 429 13.84 -36.77 5.95
CA PHE A 429 15.02 -36.31 6.67
C PHE A 429 15.65 -35.15 5.93
N GLN A 430 15.84 -34.04 6.63
CA GLN A 430 16.64 -32.94 6.10
C GLN A 430 18.12 -33.22 6.39
N ASP A 431 18.91 -33.37 5.32
CA ASP A 431 20.34 -33.54 5.41
C ASP A 431 21.05 -32.21 5.08
N TYR A 432 22.09 -31.89 5.86
CA TYR A 432 22.89 -30.66 5.72
C TYR A 432 24.37 -30.96 5.40
N GLN A 433 24.68 -32.18 4.99
CA GLN A 433 26.05 -32.59 4.65
C GLN A 433 26.61 -31.83 3.43
N ASP A 434 25.74 -31.29 2.57
CA ASP A 434 26.10 -30.52 1.37
C ASP A 434 26.48 -29.05 1.66
N GLY A 435 26.68 -28.68 2.92
CA GLY A 435 27.20 -27.34 3.32
C GLY A 435 26.16 -26.20 3.29
N GLY A 436 24.90 -26.50 3.18
CA GLY A 436 23.82 -25.51 3.32
C GLY A 436 23.68 -25.03 4.76
N LEU A 437 23.47 -23.72 4.97
CA LEU A 437 23.15 -23.16 6.28
C LEU A 437 21.76 -23.61 6.70
N ALA A 438 21.68 -24.24 7.87
CA ALA A 438 20.41 -24.60 8.51
C ALA A 438 19.80 -23.39 9.22
N THR A 439 19.19 -22.46 8.46
CA THR A 439 18.37 -21.40 9.03
C THR A 439 16.95 -21.88 9.23
N ILE A 440 16.21 -21.23 10.12
CA ILE A 440 14.77 -21.55 10.36
C ILE A 440 13.99 -21.44 9.05
N GLU A 441 14.28 -20.42 8.24
CA GLU A 441 13.65 -20.19 6.95
C GLU A 441 13.92 -21.36 6.00
N SER A 442 15.18 -21.82 5.89
CA SER A 442 15.53 -22.95 5.01
C SER A 442 14.92 -24.28 5.46
N ILE A 443 14.75 -24.47 6.77
CA ILE A 443 14.08 -25.65 7.34
C ILE A 443 12.60 -25.64 6.97
N LEU A 444 11.93 -24.50 7.16
CA LEU A 444 10.50 -24.34 6.86
C LEU A 444 10.22 -24.43 5.36
N GLU A 445 11.06 -23.82 4.52
CA GLU A 445 10.93 -23.90 3.06
C GLU A 445 11.00 -25.34 2.56
N LYS A 446 11.98 -26.14 3.04
CA LYS A 446 12.11 -27.54 2.70
C LYS A 446 10.93 -28.38 3.22
N ALA A 447 10.45 -28.07 4.42
CA ALA A 447 9.29 -28.78 4.99
C ALA A 447 7.97 -28.44 4.25
N GLN A 448 7.84 -27.25 3.66
CA GLN A 448 6.68 -26.89 2.86
C GLN A 448 6.70 -27.49 1.44
N ALA A 449 7.88 -27.73 0.91
CA ALA A 449 8.07 -28.31 -0.43
C ALA A 449 7.89 -29.85 -0.45
N SER A 450 7.75 -30.50 0.72
CA SER A 450 7.66 -31.95 0.94
C SER A 450 6.21 -32.39 1.15
#